data_14ac9a104e4d24d41012243efc728fe2
#
_entry.id   14ac9a104e4d24d41012243efc728fe2
#
_cell.length_a   1.000
_cell.length_b   1.000
_cell.length_c   1.000
_cell.angle_alpha   90.00
_cell.angle_beta   90.00
_cell.angle_gamma   90.00
#
_symmetry.space_group_name_H-M   'P 1'
#
loop_
_entity.id
_entity.type
_entity.pdbx_description
1 polymer ?
#
loop_
_entity_poly.entity_id
_entity_poly.type
_entity_poly.pdbx_seq_one_letter_code
_entity_poly.pdbx_strand_id
1 'polypeptide(L)'
;MKIIDAHSHIGNFGSWARFDFDVARLKEQMYEFDIEKSLLTGEGPSGNEAVISAFQEEPDLIVPVAWVNPKSSTVLADTRRFVEKENFRAIKLHPLFDAYCADDTFVDPVVELAGELNIPVFVHSGHPPY
;
A
#
# COMPACT_ATOMS: atom_id res chain seq x y z
N MET A 1 -9.36 -18.03 -15.83
CA MET A 1 -8.30 -17.01 -16.06
C MET A 1 -7.84 -16.57 -14.69
N LYS A 2 -6.55 -16.55 -14.42
CA LYS A 2 -6.04 -16.09 -13.13
C LYS A 2 -6.07 -14.57 -13.08
N ILE A 3 -6.65 -14.01 -12.01
CA ILE A 3 -6.78 -12.57 -11.80
C ILE A 3 -5.81 -12.15 -10.71
N ILE A 4 -5.13 -11.03 -10.91
CA ILE A 4 -4.36 -10.33 -9.89
C ILE A 4 -5.02 -8.98 -9.68
N ASP A 5 -5.46 -8.73 -8.45
CA ASP A 5 -5.93 -7.39 -8.06
C ASP A 5 -4.72 -6.50 -7.79
N ALA A 6 -4.55 -5.48 -8.60
CA ALA A 6 -3.39 -4.61 -8.53
C ALA A 6 -3.50 -3.52 -7.43
N HIS A 7 -4.65 -3.35 -6.77
CA HIS A 7 -4.82 -2.30 -5.79
C HIS A 7 -6.02 -2.55 -4.86
N SER A 8 -5.76 -3.08 -3.70
CA SER A 8 -6.75 -3.20 -2.61
C SER A 8 -6.27 -2.53 -1.32
N HIS A 9 -7.19 -2.34 -0.40
CA HIS A 9 -6.93 -1.71 0.88
C HIS A 9 -7.43 -2.56 2.04
N ILE A 10 -6.76 -2.44 3.18
CA ILE A 10 -7.18 -2.98 4.47
C ILE A 10 -7.20 -1.86 5.49
N GLY A 11 -8.18 -1.84 6.39
CA GLY A 11 -8.29 -0.85 7.46
C GLY A 11 -9.71 -0.50 7.83
N ASN A 12 -9.84 0.48 8.75
CA ASN A 12 -11.10 1.02 9.20
C ASN A 12 -11.43 2.30 8.43
N PHE A 13 -12.34 2.22 7.48
CA PHE A 13 -12.80 3.34 6.67
C PHE A 13 -14.05 4.02 7.25
N GLY A 14 -14.24 3.91 8.57
CA GLY A 14 -15.44 4.34 9.28
C GLY A 14 -15.76 5.83 9.18
N SER A 15 -14.77 6.70 9.04
CA SER A 15 -14.96 8.15 9.01
C SER A 15 -15.64 8.65 7.73
N TRP A 16 -15.41 8.00 6.59
CA TRP A 16 -15.92 8.43 5.29
C TRP A 16 -16.64 7.33 4.49
N ALA A 17 -16.19 6.08 4.57
CA ALA A 17 -16.82 4.98 3.85
C ALA A 17 -17.73 4.08 4.72
N ARG A 18 -17.65 4.23 6.05
CA ARG A 18 -18.48 3.54 7.05
C ARG A 18 -18.40 2.01 6.98
N PHE A 19 -17.23 1.46 6.68
CA PHE A 19 -16.99 0.03 6.76
C PHE A 19 -15.57 -0.27 7.22
N ASP A 20 -15.41 -1.45 7.81
CA ASP A 20 -14.12 -2.07 8.07
C ASP A 20 -13.84 -3.13 7.02
N PHE A 21 -12.60 -3.20 6.56
CA PHE A 21 -12.16 -4.21 5.62
C PHE A 21 -10.94 -4.91 6.19
N ASP A 22 -11.13 -6.15 6.62
CA ASP A 22 -10.11 -7.01 7.20
C ASP A 22 -9.65 -8.11 6.22
N VAL A 23 -8.67 -8.91 6.66
CA VAL A 23 -8.13 -10.03 5.86
C VAL A 23 -9.19 -11.08 5.55
N ALA A 24 -10.08 -11.39 6.49
CA ALA A 24 -11.11 -12.39 6.28
C ALA A 24 -12.05 -11.98 5.14
N ARG A 25 -12.46 -10.71 5.13
CA ARG A 25 -13.32 -10.15 4.08
C ARG A 25 -12.61 -10.03 2.73
N LEU A 26 -11.32 -9.68 2.74
CA LEU A 26 -10.50 -9.70 1.54
C LEU A 26 -10.47 -11.12 0.93
N LYS A 27 -10.23 -12.14 1.73
CA LYS A 27 -10.22 -13.54 1.30
C LYS A 27 -11.53 -13.98 0.70
N GLU A 28 -12.65 -13.65 1.36
CA GLU A 28 -13.99 -13.97 0.83
C GLU A 28 -14.17 -13.42 -0.58
N GLN A 29 -13.82 -12.15 -0.80
CA GLN A 29 -13.90 -11.53 -2.12
C GLN A 29 -12.92 -12.14 -3.13
N MET A 30 -11.69 -12.45 -2.71
CA MET A 30 -10.72 -13.10 -3.59
C MET A 30 -11.21 -14.47 -4.06
N TYR A 31 -11.83 -15.26 -3.20
CA TYR A 31 -12.41 -16.55 -3.56
C TYR A 31 -13.65 -16.39 -4.45
N GLU A 32 -14.52 -15.43 -4.16
CA GLU A 32 -15.74 -15.18 -4.94
C GLU A 32 -15.43 -14.79 -6.38
N PHE A 33 -14.36 -14.03 -6.62
CA PHE A 33 -14.00 -13.49 -7.93
C PHE A 33 -12.79 -14.15 -8.60
N ASP A 34 -12.33 -15.31 -8.13
CA ASP A 34 -11.14 -16.02 -8.67
C ASP A 34 -9.87 -15.14 -8.70
N ILE A 35 -9.68 -14.30 -7.68
CA ILE A 35 -8.47 -13.48 -7.51
C ILE A 35 -7.39 -14.33 -6.86
N GLU A 36 -6.29 -14.52 -7.59
CA GLU A 36 -5.15 -15.35 -7.11
C GLU A 36 -4.26 -14.59 -6.12
N LYS A 37 -4.03 -13.30 -6.39
CA LYS A 37 -3.20 -12.43 -5.55
C LYS A 37 -3.79 -11.02 -5.50
N SER A 38 -3.57 -10.35 -4.38
CA SER A 38 -3.95 -8.96 -4.20
C SER A 38 -2.76 -8.12 -3.72
N LEU A 39 -2.50 -7.00 -4.40
CA LEU A 39 -1.56 -5.98 -3.95
C LEU A 39 -2.25 -5.12 -2.89
N LEU A 40 -1.88 -5.36 -1.63
CA LEU A 40 -2.57 -4.82 -0.46
C LEU A 40 -1.83 -3.65 0.16
N THR A 41 -2.52 -2.55 0.38
CA THR A 41 -2.03 -1.39 1.15
C THR A 41 -2.96 -1.10 2.32
N GLY A 42 -2.44 -0.44 3.35
CA GLY A 42 -3.21 -0.03 4.51
C GLY A 42 -4.02 1.25 4.27
N GLU A 43 -4.68 1.72 5.32
CA GLU A 43 -5.33 3.02 5.39
C GLU A 43 -4.31 4.09 5.83
N GLY A 44 -3.55 4.61 4.90
CA GLY A 44 -2.48 5.57 5.16
C GLY A 44 -1.18 4.92 5.68
N PRO A 45 -0.15 5.75 5.98
CA PRO A 45 1.15 5.26 6.45
C PRO A 45 1.08 4.45 7.75
N SER A 46 0.16 4.77 8.65
CA SER A 46 -0.06 4.03 9.91
C SER A 46 -0.65 2.63 9.69
N GLY A 47 -1.25 2.38 8.55
CA GLY A 47 -1.84 1.08 8.18
C GLY A 47 -0.83 0.02 7.76
N ASN A 48 0.45 0.36 7.60
CA ASN A 48 1.46 -0.61 7.14
C ASN A 48 1.65 -1.80 8.09
N GLU A 49 1.50 -1.61 9.40
CA GLU A 49 1.58 -2.71 10.38
C GLU A 49 0.43 -3.72 10.20
N ALA A 50 -0.77 -3.25 9.84
CA ALA A 50 -1.88 -4.14 9.51
C ALA A 50 -1.60 -4.95 8.25
N VAL A 51 -0.92 -4.36 7.25
CA VAL A 51 -0.50 -5.05 6.03
C VAL A 51 0.56 -6.12 6.33
N ILE A 52 1.52 -5.83 7.25
CA ILE A 52 2.50 -6.83 7.71
C ILE A 52 1.78 -8.03 8.33
N SER A 53 0.84 -7.77 9.24
CA SER A 53 0.06 -8.83 9.90
C SER A 53 -0.74 -9.65 8.89
N ALA A 54 -1.39 -8.99 7.94
CA ALA A 54 -2.15 -9.63 6.87
C ALA A 54 -1.26 -10.52 5.98
N PHE A 55 -0.07 -10.05 5.63
CA PHE A 55 0.89 -10.82 4.84
C PHE A 55 1.42 -12.04 5.62
N GLN A 56 1.66 -11.91 6.92
CA GLN A 56 2.08 -13.04 7.75
C GLN A 56 0.98 -14.11 7.86
N GLU A 57 -0.29 -13.71 7.88
CA GLU A 57 -1.43 -14.62 7.91
C GLU A 57 -1.64 -15.31 6.55
N GLU A 58 -1.52 -14.57 5.44
CA GLU A 58 -1.84 -15.05 4.09
C GLU A 58 -0.74 -14.72 3.07
N PRO A 59 0.47 -15.27 3.22
CA PRO A 59 1.63 -14.92 2.36
C PRO A 59 1.47 -15.35 0.90
N ASP A 60 0.60 -16.34 0.62
CA ASP A 60 0.35 -16.81 -0.74
C ASP A 60 -0.66 -15.95 -1.50
N LEU A 61 -1.51 -15.20 -0.80
CA LEU A 61 -2.57 -14.38 -1.38
C LEU A 61 -2.18 -12.90 -1.47
N ILE A 62 -1.36 -12.41 -0.55
CA ILE A 62 -1.08 -10.98 -0.38
C ILE A 62 0.30 -10.62 -0.93
N VAL A 63 0.35 -9.53 -1.70
CA VAL A 63 1.58 -8.83 -2.07
C VAL A 63 1.56 -7.49 -1.33
N PRO A 64 2.41 -7.30 -0.29
CA PRO A 64 2.33 -6.11 0.54
C PRO A 64 2.90 -4.88 -0.17
N VAL A 65 2.15 -3.76 -0.11
CA VAL A 65 2.48 -2.45 -0.66
C VAL A 65 2.54 -1.43 0.46
N ALA A 66 3.70 -0.82 0.69
CA ALA A 66 3.90 0.15 1.78
C ALA A 66 3.40 1.54 1.37
N TRP A 67 2.43 2.09 2.11
CA TRP A 67 2.08 3.49 1.97
C TRP A 67 3.13 4.34 2.70
N VAL A 68 3.83 5.21 1.98
CA VAL A 68 4.87 6.07 2.52
C VAL A 68 4.57 7.54 2.27
N ASN A 69 4.86 8.39 3.26
CA ASN A 69 4.71 9.84 3.13
C ASN A 69 6.09 10.48 2.91
N PRO A 70 6.37 11.05 1.71
CA PRO A 70 7.67 11.63 1.39
C PRO A 70 8.11 12.78 2.31
N LYS A 71 7.16 13.41 3.02
CA LYS A 71 7.45 14.49 3.98
C LYS A 71 7.96 13.98 5.33
N SER A 72 7.87 12.68 5.59
CA SER A 72 8.39 12.11 6.83
C SER A 72 9.91 12.14 6.86
N SER A 73 10.50 12.58 7.97
CA SER A 73 11.96 12.57 8.14
C SER A 73 12.57 11.16 8.18
N THR A 74 11.76 10.12 8.40
CA THR A 74 12.19 8.72 8.46
C THR A 74 11.85 7.93 7.20
N VAL A 75 11.22 8.55 6.18
CA VAL A 75 10.65 7.86 5.02
C VAL A 75 11.61 6.91 4.31
N LEU A 76 12.86 7.32 4.11
CA LEU A 76 13.85 6.48 3.41
C LEU A 76 14.25 5.26 4.25
N ALA A 77 14.46 5.45 5.56
CA ALA A 77 14.77 4.36 6.47
C ALA A 77 13.60 3.39 6.62
N ASP A 78 12.39 3.91 6.76
CA ASP A 78 11.16 3.10 6.85
C ASP A 78 10.90 2.33 5.56
N THR A 79 11.04 2.97 4.40
CA THR A 79 10.88 2.31 3.09
C THR A 79 11.89 1.16 2.95
N ARG A 80 13.15 1.38 3.28
CA ARG A 80 14.17 0.33 3.23
C ARG A 80 13.85 -0.82 4.19
N ARG A 81 13.42 -0.51 5.43
CA ARG A 81 12.99 -1.52 6.42
C ARG A 81 11.82 -2.35 5.87
N PHE A 82 10.79 -1.71 5.35
CA PHE A 82 9.62 -2.41 4.81
C PHE A 82 10.01 -3.40 3.72
N VAL A 83 10.87 -2.98 2.78
CA VAL A 83 11.28 -3.84 1.66
C VAL A 83 12.22 -4.97 2.10
N GLU A 84 13.25 -4.63 2.87
CA GLU A 84 14.33 -5.58 3.21
C GLU A 84 13.97 -6.51 4.37
N LYS A 85 13.08 -6.09 5.28
CA LYS A 85 12.75 -6.85 6.50
C LYS A 85 11.34 -7.41 6.51
N GLU A 86 10.37 -6.66 5.96
CA GLU A 86 8.95 -6.99 6.03
C GLU A 86 8.38 -7.49 4.70
N ASN A 87 9.24 -7.76 3.70
CA ASN A 87 8.88 -8.29 2.39
C ASN A 87 7.92 -7.44 1.54
N PHE A 88 7.83 -6.14 1.79
CA PHE A 88 7.07 -5.26 0.90
C PHE A 88 7.66 -5.27 -0.51
N ARG A 89 6.79 -5.32 -1.52
CA ARG A 89 7.16 -5.47 -2.93
C ARG A 89 6.89 -4.24 -3.78
N ALA A 90 6.29 -3.22 -3.18
CA ALA A 90 6.01 -1.95 -3.82
C ALA A 90 5.83 -0.87 -2.75
N ILE A 91 5.87 0.39 -3.18
CA ILE A 91 5.45 1.52 -2.35
C ILE A 91 4.28 2.25 -2.98
N LYS A 92 3.44 2.85 -2.15
CA LYS A 92 2.35 3.74 -2.53
C LYS A 92 2.62 5.15 -2.06
N LEU A 93 2.48 6.09 -2.99
CA LEU A 93 2.44 7.53 -2.77
C LEU A 93 1.01 8.03 -2.94
N HIS A 94 0.56 8.90 -2.03
CA HIS A 94 -0.78 9.47 -2.10
C HIS A 94 -0.75 10.99 -1.96
N PRO A 95 -0.42 11.73 -3.04
CA PRO A 95 -0.26 13.19 -3.00
C PRO A 95 -1.45 13.92 -2.41
N LEU A 96 -2.66 13.52 -2.78
CA LEU A 96 -3.89 14.13 -2.28
C LEU A 96 -4.09 13.95 -0.77
N PHE A 97 -3.92 12.72 -0.25
CA PHE A 97 -4.14 12.41 1.16
C PHE A 97 -3.05 13.01 2.06
N ASP A 98 -1.81 12.92 1.61
CA ASP A 98 -0.64 13.41 2.34
C ASP A 98 -0.32 14.89 2.05
N ALA A 99 -1.16 15.57 1.23
CA ALA A 99 -1.11 16.99 0.93
C ALA A 99 0.23 17.47 0.37
N TYR A 100 0.65 16.91 -0.79
CA TYR A 100 1.84 17.33 -1.54
C TYR A 100 1.59 17.21 -3.06
N CYS A 101 2.48 17.79 -3.87
CA CYS A 101 2.47 17.58 -5.31
C CYS A 101 3.41 16.44 -5.69
N ALA A 102 3.04 15.63 -6.69
CA ALA A 102 3.84 14.47 -7.09
C ALA A 102 5.22 14.87 -7.66
N ASP A 103 5.40 16.11 -8.07
CA ASP A 103 6.62 16.72 -8.59
C ASP A 103 7.38 17.58 -7.55
N ASP A 104 7.00 17.52 -6.27
CA ASP A 104 7.76 18.16 -5.21
C ASP A 104 9.13 17.47 -5.04
N THR A 105 10.19 18.26 -4.89
CA THR A 105 11.59 17.76 -4.84
C THR A 105 11.88 16.78 -3.71
N PHE A 106 11.10 16.77 -2.64
CA PHE A 106 11.24 15.79 -1.56
C PHE A 106 10.66 14.41 -1.92
N VAL A 107 9.99 14.28 -3.05
CA VAL A 107 9.53 12.98 -3.60
C VAL A 107 10.69 12.26 -4.30
N ASP A 108 11.61 12.99 -4.93
CA ASP A 108 12.72 12.43 -5.71
C ASP A 108 13.52 11.37 -4.93
N PRO A 109 13.98 11.59 -3.68
CA PRO A 109 14.75 10.60 -2.95
C PRO A 109 13.98 9.29 -2.68
N VAL A 110 12.65 9.36 -2.57
CA VAL A 110 11.81 8.16 -2.36
C VAL A 110 11.71 7.35 -3.64
N VAL A 111 11.56 8.02 -4.78
CA VAL A 111 11.53 7.37 -6.11
C VAL A 111 12.90 6.78 -6.47
N GLU A 112 13.99 7.51 -6.19
CA GLU A 112 15.36 7.01 -6.37
C GLU A 112 15.59 5.74 -5.53
N LEU A 113 15.20 5.76 -4.25
CA LEU A 113 15.30 4.59 -3.38
C LEU A 113 14.48 3.39 -3.90
N ALA A 114 13.27 3.64 -4.42
CA ALA A 114 12.47 2.58 -5.02
C ALA A 114 13.18 1.96 -6.24
N GLY A 115 13.86 2.78 -7.04
CA GLY A 115 14.71 2.33 -8.15
C GLY A 115 15.89 1.49 -7.67
N GLU A 116 16.61 1.92 -6.61
CA GLU A 116 17.70 1.13 -6.00
C GLU A 116 17.22 -0.23 -5.49
N LEU A 117 16.04 -0.27 -4.87
CA LEU A 117 15.45 -1.49 -4.33
C LEU A 117 14.74 -2.34 -5.40
N ASN A 118 14.69 -1.85 -6.64
CA ASN A 118 14.02 -2.49 -7.78
C ASN A 118 12.55 -2.85 -7.49
N ILE A 119 11.81 -1.91 -6.92
CA ILE A 119 10.39 -2.04 -6.62
C ILE A 119 9.56 -0.99 -7.33
N PRO A 120 8.32 -1.29 -7.75
CA PRO A 120 7.42 -0.31 -8.36
C PRO A 120 6.89 0.71 -7.37
N VAL A 121 6.53 1.88 -7.90
CA VAL A 121 5.84 2.97 -7.18
C VAL A 121 4.43 3.12 -7.70
N PHE A 122 3.44 3.02 -6.82
CA PHE A 122 2.04 3.33 -7.09
C PHE A 122 1.77 4.77 -6.69
N VAL A 123 1.23 5.58 -7.60
CA VAL A 123 0.84 6.96 -7.30
C VAL A 123 -0.67 7.10 -7.42
N HIS A 124 -1.32 7.58 -6.36
CA HIS A 124 -2.73 7.93 -6.44
C HIS A 124 -2.91 9.14 -7.34
N SER A 125 -3.72 9.00 -8.38
CA SER A 125 -4.00 10.04 -9.37
C SER A 125 -5.49 10.42 -9.45
N GLY A 126 -6.31 9.86 -8.56
CA GLY A 126 -7.73 10.12 -8.51
C GLY A 126 -8.07 11.49 -7.89
N HIS A 127 -9.28 11.98 -8.19
CA HIS A 127 -9.87 13.16 -7.54
C HIS A 127 -10.74 12.69 -6.36
N PRO A 128 -10.85 13.48 -5.26
CA PRO A 128 -11.78 13.15 -4.19
C PRO A 128 -13.22 13.08 -4.72
N PRO A 129 -14.06 12.21 -4.16
CA PRO A 129 -15.42 11.96 -4.66
C PRO A 129 -16.43 13.07 -4.31
N TYR A 130 -15.99 14.24 -3.89
CA TYR A 130 -16.81 15.40 -3.49
C TYR A 130 -16.39 16.68 -4.19
#